data_80aae99eebccef4c994cd0410db2a639
#
_entry.id   80aae99eebccef4c994cd0410db2a639
#
_cell.length_a   1.000
_cell.length_b   1.000
_cell.length_c   1.000
_cell.angle_alpha   90.00
_cell.angle_beta   90.00
_cell.angle_gamma   90.00
#
_symmetry.space_group_name_H-M   'P 1'
#
loop_
_entity.id
_entity.type
_entity.pdbx_description
1 polymer ?
#
loop_
_entity_poly.entity_id
_entity_poly.type
_entity_poly.pdbx_seq_one_letter_code
_entity_poly.pdbx_strand_id
1 'polypeptide(L)'
;TDLQTRTTKTTTQTANKLRNVEYSEENVRSNIQALYDAMEEKRSAFAAAQTAYQSGQISWQAAQVQKANGMLSNIQYMQQELAWLQAQSGYRCADLALQQAIQNYKWAVAGVSVSADTQ
;
A
#
# COMPACT_ATOMS: atom_id res chain seq x y z
N THR A 1 2.21 -43.30 37.33
CA THR A 1 3.38 -43.40 36.84
C THR A 1 3.46 -43.30 35.34
N ASP A 2 3.64 -44.30 34.52
CA ASP A 2 3.78 -44.12 33.08
C ASP A 2 2.55 -43.47 32.42
N LEU A 3 1.36 -43.82 32.88
CA LEU A 3 0.12 -43.22 32.36
C LEU A 3 0.00 -41.77 32.75
N GLN A 4 0.39 -41.41 33.96
CA GLN A 4 0.38 -39.99 34.40
C GLN A 4 1.40 -39.18 33.63
N THR A 5 2.58 -39.71 33.39
CA THR A 5 3.61 -39.06 32.61
C THR A 5 3.16 -38.82 31.18
N ARG A 6 2.54 -39.80 30.54
CA ARG A 6 1.98 -39.71 29.19
C ARG A 6 0.87 -38.68 29.13
N THR A 7 -0.06 -38.68 30.10
CA THR A 7 -1.16 -37.73 30.16
C THR A 7 -0.64 -36.30 30.30
N THR A 8 0.33 -36.08 31.20
CA THR A 8 0.95 -34.77 31.39
C THR A 8 1.66 -34.30 30.11
N LYS A 9 2.41 -35.19 29.46
CA LYS A 9 3.12 -34.88 28.23
C LYS A 9 2.15 -34.51 27.10
N THR A 10 1.07 -35.26 26.93
CA THR A 10 0.04 -34.98 25.93
C THR A 10 -0.64 -33.64 26.19
N THR A 11 -0.97 -33.34 27.44
CA THR A 11 -1.58 -32.07 27.84
C THR A 11 -0.65 -30.90 27.53
N THR A 12 0.65 -31.04 27.85
CA THR A 12 1.64 -30.02 27.55
C THR A 12 1.80 -29.77 26.06
N GLN A 13 1.83 -30.87 25.26
CA GLN A 13 1.93 -30.76 23.80
C GLN A 13 0.69 -30.06 23.22
N THR A 14 -0.50 -30.38 23.72
CA THR A 14 -1.74 -29.74 23.29
C THR A 14 -1.75 -28.25 23.64
N ALA A 15 -1.31 -27.90 24.86
CA ALA A 15 -1.22 -26.51 25.29
C ALA A 15 -0.23 -25.73 24.41
N ASN A 16 0.93 -26.30 24.09
CA ASN A 16 1.91 -25.67 23.21
C ASN A 16 1.35 -25.48 21.80
N LYS A 17 0.64 -26.47 21.30
CA LYS A 17 0.01 -26.40 19.97
C LYS A 17 -1.03 -25.28 19.92
N LEU A 18 -1.85 -25.13 20.95
CA LEU A 18 -2.82 -24.05 21.07
C LEU A 18 -2.15 -22.68 21.12
N ARG A 19 -1.06 -22.54 21.86
CA ARG A 19 -0.28 -21.30 21.91
C ARG A 19 0.30 -20.95 20.55
N ASN A 20 0.80 -21.95 19.82
CA ASN A 20 1.34 -21.73 18.47
C ASN A 20 0.26 -21.27 17.49
N VAL A 21 -0.95 -21.83 17.59
CA VAL A 21 -2.10 -21.42 16.77
C VAL A 21 -2.50 -19.98 17.09
N GLU A 22 -2.63 -19.64 18.38
CA GLU A 22 -2.95 -18.28 18.81
C GLU A 22 -1.92 -17.27 18.32
N TYR A 23 -0.62 -17.62 18.44
CA TYR A 23 0.47 -16.78 17.99
C TYR A 23 0.40 -16.56 16.48
N SER A 24 0.11 -17.63 15.72
CA SER A 24 -0.04 -17.55 14.26
C SER A 24 -1.22 -16.69 13.85
N GLU A 25 -2.36 -16.80 14.54
CA GLU A 25 -3.53 -15.97 14.28
C GLU A 25 -3.26 -14.51 14.56
N GLU A 26 -2.57 -14.23 15.66
CA GLU A 26 -2.19 -12.86 16.03
C GLU A 26 -1.23 -12.26 14.99
N ASN A 27 -0.25 -13.04 14.51
CA ASN A 27 0.67 -12.61 13.46
C ASN A 27 -0.07 -12.31 12.16
N VAL A 28 -1.03 -13.15 11.78
CA VAL A 28 -1.83 -12.96 10.57
C VAL A 28 -2.65 -11.67 10.69
N ARG A 29 -3.30 -11.44 11.83
CA ARG A 29 -4.05 -10.20 12.07
C ARG A 29 -3.15 -8.98 11.98
N SER A 30 -1.98 -9.06 12.60
CA SER A 30 -1.01 -7.98 12.61
C SER A 30 -0.53 -7.67 11.19
N ASN A 31 -0.26 -8.70 10.38
CA ASN A 31 0.15 -8.55 8.99
C ASN A 31 -0.95 -7.92 8.13
N ILE A 32 -2.20 -8.36 8.32
CA ILE A 32 -3.34 -7.81 7.58
C ILE A 32 -3.55 -6.35 7.97
N GLN A 33 -3.45 -6.03 9.25
CA GLN A 33 -3.58 -4.65 9.72
C GLN A 33 -2.48 -3.76 9.12
N ALA A 34 -1.24 -4.26 9.08
CA ALA A 34 -0.12 -3.52 8.48
C ALA A 34 -0.35 -3.27 6.99
N LEU A 35 -0.88 -4.26 6.27
CA LEU A 35 -1.18 -4.13 4.84
C LEU A 35 -2.34 -3.17 4.60
N TYR A 36 -3.35 -3.17 5.47
CA TYR A 36 -4.44 -2.22 5.42
C TYR A 36 -3.94 -0.80 5.65
N ASP A 37 -3.11 -0.61 6.67
CA ASP A 37 -2.52 0.70 6.98
C ASP A 37 -1.66 1.21 5.82
N ALA A 38 -0.89 0.32 5.19
CA ALA A 38 -0.08 0.65 4.01
C ALA A 38 -0.98 1.06 2.84
N MET A 39 -2.09 0.36 2.64
CA MET A 39 -3.06 0.69 1.59
C MET A 39 -3.66 2.08 1.83
N GLU A 40 -4.03 2.41 3.06
CA GLU A 40 -4.58 3.72 3.40
C GLU A 40 -3.54 4.83 3.23
N GLU A 41 -2.28 4.55 3.58
CA GLU A 41 -1.17 5.49 3.35
C GLU A 41 -1.00 5.76 1.85
N LYS A 42 -1.02 4.71 1.02
CA LYS A 42 -0.89 4.86 -0.44
C LYS A 42 -2.11 5.56 -1.04
N ARG A 43 -3.29 5.36 -0.46
CA ARG A 43 -4.50 6.07 -0.90
C ARG A 43 -4.38 7.57 -0.64
N SER A 44 -3.86 7.95 0.54
CA SER A 44 -3.61 9.36 0.86
C SER A 44 -2.56 9.96 -0.06
N ALA A 45 -1.48 9.22 -0.33
CA ALA A 45 -0.43 9.66 -1.27
C ALA A 45 -0.98 9.82 -2.68
N PHE A 46 -1.86 8.93 -3.11
CA PHE A 46 -2.51 9.03 -4.42
C PHE A 46 -3.39 10.28 -4.51
N ALA A 47 -4.17 10.56 -3.47
CA ALA A 47 -5.03 11.75 -3.43
C ALA A 47 -4.18 13.03 -3.52
N ALA A 48 -3.05 13.08 -2.82
CA ALA A 48 -2.12 14.22 -2.87
C ALA A 48 -1.50 14.35 -4.26
N ALA A 49 -1.09 13.24 -4.88
CA ALA A 49 -0.52 13.22 -6.22
C ALA A 49 -1.55 13.65 -7.27
N GLN A 50 -2.81 13.26 -7.10
CA GLN A 50 -3.90 13.67 -7.97
C GLN A 50 -4.12 15.17 -7.91
N THR A 51 -4.11 15.75 -6.72
CA THR A 51 -4.24 17.20 -6.53
C THR A 51 -3.07 17.93 -7.19
N ALA A 52 -1.84 17.43 -7.00
CA ALA A 52 -0.64 17.99 -7.62
C ALA A 52 -0.71 17.88 -9.15
N TYR A 53 -1.22 16.78 -9.67
CA TYR A 53 -1.42 16.58 -11.11
C TYR A 53 -2.40 17.61 -11.69
N GLN A 54 -3.54 17.81 -11.02
CA GLN A 54 -4.56 18.77 -11.46
C GLN A 54 -4.02 20.19 -11.43
N SER A 55 -3.34 20.59 -10.36
CA SER A 55 -2.70 21.90 -10.24
C SER A 55 -1.61 22.08 -11.28
N GLY A 56 -0.81 21.04 -11.51
CA GLY A 56 0.25 21.04 -12.52
C GLY A 56 -0.29 21.21 -13.93
N GLN A 57 -1.42 20.58 -14.24
CA GLN A 57 -2.08 20.72 -15.53
C GLN A 57 -2.50 22.16 -15.79
N ILE A 58 -3.08 22.82 -14.80
CA ILE A 58 -3.50 24.22 -14.90
C ILE A 58 -2.27 25.12 -15.10
N SER A 59 -1.22 24.91 -14.30
CA SER A 59 0.03 25.67 -14.42
C SER A 59 0.72 25.47 -15.78
N TRP A 60 0.70 24.25 -16.29
CA TRP A 60 1.27 23.94 -17.60
C TRP A 60 0.50 24.63 -18.72
N GLN A 61 -0.84 24.60 -18.68
CA GLN A 61 -1.67 25.27 -19.66
C GLN A 61 -1.40 26.79 -19.65
N ALA A 62 -1.28 27.39 -18.46
CA ALA A 62 -0.94 28.79 -18.30
C ALA A 62 0.44 29.10 -18.89
N ALA A 63 1.41 28.21 -18.65
CA ALA A 63 2.78 28.37 -19.19
C ALA A 63 2.78 28.33 -20.71
N GLN A 64 1.99 27.44 -21.32
CA GLN A 64 1.86 27.36 -22.77
C GLN A 64 1.32 28.63 -23.37
N VAL A 65 0.29 29.23 -22.75
CA VAL A 65 -0.29 30.47 -23.18
C VAL A 65 0.72 31.62 -23.04
N GLN A 66 1.41 31.69 -21.91
CA GLN A 66 2.44 32.71 -21.66
C GLN A 66 3.59 32.60 -22.66
N LYS A 67 4.01 31.38 -22.99
CA LYS A 67 5.06 31.16 -23.98
C LYS A 67 4.63 31.65 -25.36
N ALA A 68 3.39 31.33 -25.76
CA ALA A 68 2.83 31.76 -27.04
C ALA A 68 2.74 33.27 -27.13
N ASN A 69 2.54 33.97 -26.03
CA ASN A 69 2.47 35.43 -25.95
C ASN A 69 3.83 36.09 -25.74
N GLY A 70 4.90 35.31 -25.75
CA GLY A 70 6.27 35.84 -25.57
C GLY A 70 6.60 36.25 -24.15
N MET A 71 5.82 35.81 -23.16
CA MET A 71 5.98 36.20 -21.75
C MET A 71 6.93 35.31 -20.97
N LEU A 72 7.34 34.16 -21.54
CA LEU A 72 8.27 33.23 -20.91
C LEU A 72 9.49 33.02 -21.81
N SER A 73 10.67 32.98 -21.20
CA SER A 73 11.89 32.56 -21.88
C SER A 73 11.88 31.07 -22.16
N ASN A 74 12.74 30.61 -23.06
CA ASN A 74 12.89 29.19 -23.36
C ASN A 74 13.25 28.38 -22.10
N ILE A 75 14.15 28.93 -21.29
CA ILE A 75 14.57 28.26 -20.03
C ILE A 75 13.42 28.17 -19.06
N GLN A 76 12.65 29.23 -18.88
CA GLN A 76 11.49 29.24 -17.99
C GLN A 76 10.42 28.26 -18.46
N TYR A 77 10.17 28.20 -19.76
CA TYR A 77 9.23 27.26 -20.36
C TYR A 77 9.66 25.80 -20.13
N MET A 78 10.95 25.52 -20.32
CA MET A 78 11.51 24.18 -20.07
C MET A 78 11.39 23.78 -18.60
N GLN A 79 11.56 24.73 -17.67
CA GLN A 79 11.37 24.47 -16.24
C GLN A 79 9.92 24.12 -15.93
N GLN A 80 8.97 24.82 -16.56
CA GLN A 80 7.55 24.51 -16.40
C GLN A 80 7.19 23.13 -16.97
N GLU A 81 7.76 22.79 -18.11
CA GLU A 81 7.58 21.48 -18.72
C GLU A 81 8.11 20.38 -17.81
N LEU A 82 9.30 20.57 -17.23
CA LEU A 82 9.89 19.60 -16.31
C LEU A 82 8.99 19.42 -15.08
N ALA A 83 8.46 20.49 -14.50
CA ALA A 83 7.55 20.43 -13.37
C ALA A 83 6.28 19.64 -13.71
N TRP A 84 5.74 19.84 -14.91
CA TRP A 84 4.57 19.11 -15.41
C TRP A 84 4.87 17.61 -15.57
N LEU A 85 6.02 17.27 -16.17
CA LEU A 85 6.44 15.88 -16.32
C LEU A 85 6.64 15.19 -14.96
N GLN A 86 7.18 15.90 -13.98
CA GLN A 86 7.35 15.39 -12.63
C GLN A 86 6.00 15.14 -11.97
N ALA A 87 5.01 16.02 -12.16
CA ALA A 87 3.67 15.83 -11.62
C ALA A 87 2.98 14.62 -12.23
N GLN A 88 3.12 14.42 -13.55
CA GLN A 88 2.58 13.25 -14.25
C GLN A 88 3.24 11.96 -13.75
N SER A 89 4.56 11.97 -13.62
CA SER A 89 5.30 10.82 -13.14
C SER A 89 4.93 10.46 -11.71
N GLY A 90 4.81 11.46 -10.83
CA GLY A 90 4.38 11.26 -9.45
C GLY A 90 2.99 10.68 -9.35
N TYR A 91 2.06 11.14 -10.18
CA TYR A 91 0.70 10.62 -10.24
C TYR A 91 0.68 9.14 -10.65
N ARG A 92 1.41 8.79 -11.71
CA ARG A 92 1.49 7.41 -12.19
C ARG A 92 2.13 6.48 -11.15
N CYS A 93 3.20 6.93 -10.51
CA CYS A 93 3.86 6.15 -9.46
C CYS A 93 2.95 5.93 -8.27
N ALA A 94 2.20 6.96 -7.84
CA ALA A 94 1.26 6.86 -6.73
C ALA A 94 0.11 5.90 -7.06
N ASP A 95 -0.39 5.92 -8.31
CA ASP A 95 -1.43 5.00 -8.77
C ASP A 95 -0.95 3.56 -8.72
N LEU A 96 0.24 3.28 -9.28
CA LEU A 96 0.81 1.94 -9.27
C LEU A 96 1.07 1.45 -7.84
N ALA A 97 1.59 2.31 -6.98
CA ALA A 97 1.84 1.97 -5.59
C ALA A 97 0.55 1.63 -4.85
N LEU A 98 -0.52 2.40 -5.10
CA LEU A 98 -1.84 2.13 -4.52
C LEU A 98 -2.40 0.80 -5.00
N GLN A 99 -2.35 0.54 -6.30
CA GLN A 99 -2.83 -0.71 -6.89
C GLN A 99 -2.09 -1.91 -6.31
N GLN A 100 -0.77 -1.79 -6.15
CA GLN A 100 0.04 -2.85 -5.56
C GLN A 100 -0.35 -3.09 -4.10
N ALA A 101 -0.55 -2.03 -3.32
CA ALA A 101 -0.96 -2.14 -1.92
C ALA A 101 -2.35 -2.79 -1.79
N ILE A 102 -3.28 -2.45 -2.69
CA ILE A 102 -4.62 -3.07 -2.72
C ILE A 102 -4.50 -4.56 -3.05
N GLN A 103 -3.68 -4.92 -4.03
CA GLN A 103 -3.47 -6.32 -4.40
C GLN A 103 -2.86 -7.11 -3.25
N ASN A 104 -1.86 -6.55 -2.59
CA ASN A 104 -1.22 -7.20 -1.44
C ASN A 104 -2.24 -7.47 -0.33
N TYR A 105 -3.11 -6.49 -0.05
CA TYR A 105 -4.17 -6.64 0.95
C TYR A 105 -5.17 -7.72 0.54
N LYS A 106 -5.63 -7.70 -0.70
CA LYS A 106 -6.59 -8.69 -1.22
C LYS A 106 -6.01 -10.10 -1.16
N TRP A 107 -4.75 -10.29 -1.54
CA TRP A 107 -4.08 -11.58 -1.49
C TRP A 107 -3.98 -12.10 -0.06
N ALA A 108 -3.65 -11.23 0.89
CA ALA A 108 -3.54 -11.61 2.30
C ALA A 108 -4.90 -12.04 2.87
N VAL A 109 -5.96 -11.29 2.56
CA VAL A 109 -7.32 -11.63 3.00
C VAL A 109 -7.79 -12.94 2.36
N ALA A 110 -7.54 -13.12 1.07
CA ALA A 110 -7.90 -14.35 0.36
C ALA A 110 -7.17 -15.56 0.94
N GLY A 111 -5.89 -15.39 1.29
CA GLY A 111 -5.09 -16.45 1.91
C GLY A 111 -5.66 -16.88 3.25
N VAL A 112 -6.11 -15.95 4.07
CA VAL A 112 -6.74 -16.23 5.36
C VAL A 112 -8.06 -16.99 5.17
N SER A 113 -8.89 -16.56 4.21
CA SER A 113 -10.16 -17.22 3.90
C SER A 113 -9.95 -18.66 3.45
N VAL A 114 -8.95 -18.91 2.60
CA VAL A 114 -8.62 -20.27 2.13
C VAL A 114 -8.15 -21.13 3.30
N SER A 115 -7.30 -20.58 4.17
CA SER A 115 -6.82 -21.30 5.37
C SER A 115 -7.96 -21.66 6.31
N ALA A 116 -8.95 -20.78 6.49
CA ALA A 116 -10.14 -21.05 7.31
C ALA A 116 -11.01 -22.14 6.70
N ASP A 117 -11.14 -22.17 5.37
CA ASP A 117 -11.96 -23.16 4.66
C ASP A 117 -11.34 -24.56 4.69
N THR A 118 -10.02 -24.68 4.82
CA THR A 118 -9.32 -25.96 4.83
C THR A 118 -9.29 -26.61 6.22
N GLN A 119 -9.72 -25.92 7.24
CA GLN A 119 -9.82 -26.47 8.60
C GLN A 119 -11.22 -26.97 8.90
#